data_3ef9711c9d10db0fbd820c8f4f4e186b
#
_entry.id   3ef9711c9d10db0fbd820c8f4f4e186b
#
_cell.length_a   1.000
_cell.length_b   1.000
_cell.length_c   1.000
_cell.angle_alpha   90.00
_cell.angle_beta   90.00
_cell.angle_gamma   90.00
#
_symmetry.space_group_name_H-M   'P 1'
#
loop_
_entity.id
_entity.type
_entity.pdbx_description
1 polymer ?
#
loop_
_entity_poly.entity_id
_entity_poly.type
_entity_poly.pdbx_seq_one_letter_code
_entity_poly.pdbx_strand_id
1 'polypeptide(L)'
;MGNAALRDLAAIETVPFEDLSGAVVAVDAHNWLYRYLTTTVKWTADDVYTTAEGTEVANLVGIVQGLPKFFENDLVPVFVFDGVVTDLKDGEIDDRRAAKERAAAEARNARERGDRVEAARLEARTQRLTDTIQRTTRELLELLDVPIVEAPTEGEAQAAHMAKSADVDYAGTEDYDALLFGAPLTLRQLTSKGDPECMDLAATLAAHELTHEQLVDVGILCGTDFNEGVHGMGPKTAVKAIHEHGDLAGVLDARDAVVGEMEAVRELFLQPDVTDDYGFDTALSPDVAGAREYVADWEIPADEVSRGFERIEESVTQTGLDQWT
;
A
#
# COMPACT_ATOMS: atom_id res chain seq x y z
N MET A 1 -5.79 0.65 5.92
CA MET A 1 -6.42 1.90 5.40
C MET A 1 -6.07 2.97 6.39
N GLY A 2 -4.91 3.59 6.22
CA GLY A 2 -4.36 4.53 7.16
C GLY A 2 -5.15 5.83 7.32
N ASN A 3 -4.58 6.76 8.02
CA ASN A 3 -5.25 7.96 8.51
C ASN A 3 -5.78 8.88 7.39
N ALA A 4 -6.94 8.55 6.82
CA ALA A 4 -7.60 9.36 5.79
C ALA A 4 -7.81 10.84 6.23
N ALA A 5 -7.75 11.14 7.52
CA ALA A 5 -7.83 12.49 8.04
C ALA A 5 -6.62 13.34 7.63
N LEU A 6 -5.42 12.73 7.48
CA LEU A 6 -4.22 13.43 7.05
C LEU A 6 -4.31 13.99 5.63
N ARG A 7 -5.24 13.50 4.81
CA ARG A 7 -5.48 14.06 3.47
C ARG A 7 -5.69 15.57 3.47
N ASP A 8 -6.39 16.08 4.48
CA ASP A 8 -6.71 17.49 4.58
C ASP A 8 -5.49 18.38 4.90
N LEU A 9 -4.38 17.76 5.31
CA LEU A 9 -3.12 18.41 5.62
C LEU A 9 -2.07 18.22 4.53
N ALA A 10 -2.11 17.08 3.83
CA ALA A 10 -1.10 16.68 2.87
C ALA A 10 -1.00 17.66 1.69
N ALA A 11 0.20 18.10 1.38
CA ALA A 11 0.51 18.81 0.16
C ALA A 11 0.58 17.78 -0.99
N ILE A 12 -0.42 17.79 -1.85
CA ILE A 12 -0.59 16.82 -2.94
C ILE A 12 -0.68 17.57 -4.25
N GLU A 13 0.08 17.14 -5.23
CA GLU A 13 0.00 17.60 -6.61
C GLU A 13 -0.11 16.44 -7.60
N THR A 14 -0.71 16.67 -8.76
CA THR A 14 -0.71 15.69 -9.85
C THR A 14 0.60 15.85 -10.62
N VAL A 15 1.32 14.74 -10.82
CA VAL A 15 2.60 14.72 -11.55
C VAL A 15 2.42 13.90 -12.82
N PRO A 16 2.68 14.48 -14.01
CA PRO A 16 2.64 13.71 -15.25
C PRO A 16 3.62 12.53 -15.22
N PHE A 17 3.21 11.37 -15.76
CA PHE A 17 4.09 10.21 -15.81
C PHE A 17 5.39 10.48 -16.58
N GLU A 18 5.36 11.36 -17.58
CA GLU A 18 6.54 11.76 -18.34
C GLU A 18 7.63 12.43 -17.50
N ASP A 19 7.25 13.07 -16.38
CA ASP A 19 8.17 13.68 -15.43
C ASP A 19 8.78 12.68 -14.45
N LEU A 20 8.26 11.45 -14.43
CA LEU A 20 8.70 10.37 -13.54
C LEU A 20 9.58 9.32 -14.25
N SER A 21 9.84 9.47 -15.56
CA SER A 21 10.66 8.51 -16.33
C SER A 21 12.03 8.26 -15.69
N GLY A 22 12.40 7.01 -15.56
CA GLY A 22 13.63 6.56 -14.91
C GLY A 22 13.56 6.48 -13.40
N ALA A 23 12.46 6.88 -12.77
CA ALA A 23 12.35 6.85 -11.32
C ALA A 23 12.14 5.43 -10.76
N VAL A 24 12.73 5.20 -9.60
CA VAL A 24 12.58 3.97 -8.81
C VAL A 24 11.53 4.20 -7.72
N VAL A 25 10.54 3.31 -7.62
CA VAL A 25 9.41 3.44 -6.69
C VAL A 25 9.34 2.23 -5.78
N ALA A 26 9.52 2.42 -4.47
CA ALA A 26 9.27 1.38 -3.47
C ALA A 26 7.76 1.25 -3.22
N VAL A 27 7.16 0.21 -3.77
CA VAL A 27 5.70 -0.01 -3.73
C VAL A 27 5.34 -0.86 -2.53
N ASP A 28 4.49 -0.36 -1.66
CA ASP A 28 3.87 -1.15 -0.61
C ASP A 28 3.01 -2.27 -1.23
N ALA A 29 3.52 -3.49 -1.17
CA ALA A 29 2.91 -4.66 -1.79
C ALA A 29 1.53 -4.98 -1.19
N HIS A 30 1.38 -4.84 0.14
CA HIS A 30 0.13 -5.14 0.81
C HIS A 30 -0.97 -4.14 0.46
N ASN A 31 -0.66 -2.85 0.51
CA ASN A 31 -1.58 -1.78 0.12
C ASN A 31 -2.00 -1.91 -1.35
N TRP A 32 -1.04 -2.17 -2.23
CA TRP A 32 -1.26 -2.32 -3.67
C TRP A 32 -2.17 -3.53 -3.99
N LEU A 33 -1.86 -4.71 -3.43
CA LEU A 33 -2.64 -5.93 -3.60
C LEU A 33 -4.05 -5.79 -2.99
N TYR A 34 -4.15 -5.25 -1.78
CA TYR A 34 -5.42 -5.03 -1.12
C TYR A 34 -6.36 -4.14 -1.95
N ARG A 35 -5.83 -3.04 -2.48
CA ARG A 35 -6.60 -2.15 -3.36
C ARG A 35 -7.10 -2.87 -4.60
N TYR A 36 -6.24 -3.66 -5.25
CA TYR A 36 -6.62 -4.41 -6.45
C TYR A 36 -7.70 -5.46 -6.13
N LEU A 37 -7.48 -6.28 -5.12
CA LEU A 37 -8.43 -7.30 -4.70
C LEU A 37 -9.80 -6.71 -4.34
N THR A 38 -9.82 -5.62 -3.58
CA THR A 38 -11.09 -4.96 -3.19
C THR A 38 -11.81 -4.26 -4.34
N THR A 39 -11.09 -3.80 -5.35
CA THR A 39 -11.67 -3.12 -6.51
C THR A 39 -12.19 -4.13 -7.53
N THR A 40 -11.42 -5.17 -7.83
CA THR A 40 -11.74 -6.18 -8.84
C THR A 40 -12.89 -7.08 -8.39
N VAL A 41 -12.87 -7.57 -7.16
CA VAL A 41 -13.94 -8.43 -6.60
C VAL A 41 -15.30 -7.72 -6.54
N LYS A 42 -15.33 -6.39 -6.47
CA LYS A 42 -16.59 -5.61 -6.49
C LYS A 42 -17.33 -5.65 -7.84
N TRP A 43 -16.61 -5.85 -8.94
CA TRP A 43 -17.16 -5.72 -10.29
C TRP A 43 -17.37 -7.04 -11.01
N THR A 44 -16.77 -8.12 -10.50
CA THR A 44 -16.89 -9.47 -11.09
C THR A 44 -17.66 -10.35 -10.12
N ALA A 45 -18.88 -10.72 -10.52
CA ALA A 45 -19.77 -11.59 -9.75
C ALA A 45 -19.41 -13.07 -9.90
N ASP A 46 -18.30 -13.41 -10.55
CA ASP A 46 -17.95 -14.76 -10.97
C ASP A 46 -16.74 -15.32 -10.21
N ASP A 47 -16.72 -16.64 -10.05
CA ASP A 47 -15.61 -17.44 -9.49
C ASP A 47 -14.34 -17.44 -10.38
N VAL A 48 -14.21 -16.47 -11.30
CA VAL A 48 -13.16 -16.37 -12.34
C VAL A 48 -11.74 -16.28 -11.76
N TYR A 49 -11.63 -15.81 -10.52
CA TYR A 49 -10.34 -15.64 -9.84
C TYR A 49 -10.10 -16.65 -8.73
N THR A 50 -10.83 -17.77 -8.80
CA THR A 50 -10.70 -18.87 -7.85
C THR A 50 -10.50 -20.17 -8.65
N THR A 51 -9.44 -20.92 -8.35
CA THR A 51 -9.19 -22.22 -9.00
C THR A 51 -10.31 -23.22 -8.70
N ALA A 52 -10.39 -24.31 -9.46
CA ALA A 52 -11.35 -25.39 -9.23
C ALA A 52 -11.26 -25.98 -7.81
N GLU A 53 -10.09 -25.90 -7.18
CA GLU A 53 -9.85 -26.35 -5.80
C GLU A 53 -10.25 -25.29 -4.74
N GLY A 54 -10.70 -24.09 -5.16
CA GLY A 54 -11.14 -23.02 -4.27
C GLY A 54 -10.02 -22.10 -3.79
N THR A 55 -8.87 -22.09 -4.48
CA THR A 55 -7.75 -21.20 -4.17
C THR A 55 -7.97 -19.83 -4.85
N GLU A 56 -7.92 -18.76 -4.09
CA GLU A 56 -8.03 -17.40 -4.62
C GLU A 56 -6.73 -16.94 -5.28
N VAL A 57 -6.82 -16.44 -6.52
CA VAL A 57 -5.69 -16.06 -7.38
C VAL A 57 -5.88 -14.72 -8.09
N ALA A 58 -6.80 -13.89 -7.62
CA ALA A 58 -7.07 -12.56 -8.18
C ALA A 58 -5.84 -11.62 -8.16
N ASN A 59 -4.90 -11.85 -7.24
CA ASN A 59 -3.63 -11.13 -7.17
C ASN A 59 -2.81 -11.26 -8.46
N LEU A 60 -2.79 -12.44 -9.09
CA LEU A 60 -2.04 -12.67 -10.32
C LEU A 60 -2.58 -11.80 -11.47
N VAL A 61 -3.90 -11.73 -11.60
CA VAL A 61 -4.54 -10.81 -12.55
C VAL A 61 -4.19 -9.37 -12.22
N GLY A 62 -4.18 -9.01 -10.92
CA GLY A 62 -3.81 -7.68 -10.44
C GLY A 62 -2.42 -7.25 -10.84
N ILE A 63 -1.44 -8.11 -10.66
CA ILE A 63 -0.05 -7.84 -11.07
C ILE A 63 0.01 -7.64 -12.59
N VAL A 64 -0.53 -8.57 -13.38
CA VAL A 64 -0.46 -8.49 -14.86
C VAL A 64 -1.18 -7.27 -15.41
N GLN A 65 -2.27 -6.82 -14.81
CA GLN A 65 -3.01 -5.64 -15.28
C GLN A 65 -2.45 -4.31 -14.76
N GLY A 66 -1.86 -4.29 -13.58
CA GLY A 66 -1.34 -3.06 -12.95
C GLY A 66 0.09 -2.73 -13.32
N LEU A 67 0.95 -3.74 -13.41
CA LEU A 67 2.38 -3.59 -13.64
C LEU A 67 2.75 -2.92 -14.99
N PRO A 68 2.01 -3.16 -16.11
CA PRO A 68 2.33 -2.51 -17.39
C PRO A 68 2.48 -0.99 -17.29
N LYS A 69 1.76 -0.35 -16.38
CA LYS A 69 1.80 1.09 -16.23
C LYS A 69 3.17 1.61 -15.76
N PHE A 70 3.89 0.82 -14.99
CA PHE A 70 5.27 1.14 -14.61
C PHE A 70 6.19 1.03 -15.84
N PHE A 71 6.15 -0.09 -16.54
CA PHE A 71 7.02 -0.32 -17.70
C PHE A 71 6.77 0.68 -18.85
N GLU A 72 5.49 0.99 -19.14
CA GLU A 72 5.12 1.96 -20.20
C GLU A 72 5.62 3.38 -19.93
N ASN A 73 5.86 3.72 -18.67
CA ASN A 73 6.32 5.04 -18.24
C ASN A 73 7.76 5.03 -17.74
N ASP A 74 8.51 3.96 -18.04
CA ASP A 74 9.92 3.82 -17.66
C ASP A 74 10.15 3.98 -16.15
N LEU A 75 9.21 3.47 -15.34
CA LEU A 75 9.34 3.42 -13.88
C LEU A 75 9.83 2.04 -13.46
N VAL A 76 10.71 2.01 -12.46
CA VAL A 76 11.18 0.76 -11.85
C VAL A 76 10.45 0.53 -10.54
N PRO A 77 9.47 -0.38 -10.47
CA PRO A 77 8.84 -0.74 -9.21
C PRO A 77 9.72 -1.70 -8.40
N VAL A 78 9.84 -1.44 -7.10
CA VAL A 78 10.43 -2.35 -6.11
C VAL A 78 9.32 -2.70 -5.12
N PHE A 79 8.84 -3.94 -5.12
CA PHE A 79 7.75 -4.33 -4.24
C PHE A 79 8.26 -4.65 -2.84
N VAL A 80 7.74 -3.95 -1.84
CA VAL A 80 8.11 -4.11 -0.44
C VAL A 80 7.01 -4.87 0.28
N PHE A 81 7.35 -6.05 0.80
CA PHE A 81 6.42 -6.92 1.52
C PHE A 81 6.58 -6.75 3.03
N ASP A 82 5.46 -6.81 3.76
CA ASP A 82 5.48 -6.84 5.22
C ASP A 82 6.18 -8.08 5.74
N GLY A 83 6.91 -7.91 6.82
CA GLY A 83 7.54 -8.98 7.59
C GLY A 83 6.66 -9.46 8.74
N VAL A 84 7.23 -9.47 9.94
CA VAL A 84 6.54 -9.91 11.16
C VAL A 84 5.54 -8.83 11.61
N VAL A 85 4.33 -9.25 11.98
CA VAL A 85 3.33 -8.33 12.55
C VAL A 85 3.83 -7.71 13.85
N THR A 86 3.73 -6.40 14.00
CA THR A 86 4.12 -5.71 15.24
C THR A 86 3.20 -6.04 16.40
N ASP A 87 3.76 -6.17 17.63
CA ASP A 87 2.99 -6.44 18.85
C ASP A 87 1.90 -5.37 19.12
N LEU A 88 2.09 -4.14 18.61
CA LEU A 88 1.09 -3.07 18.72
C LEU A 88 -0.20 -3.36 17.95
N LYS A 89 -0.15 -4.19 16.89
CA LYS A 89 -1.34 -4.68 16.20
C LYS A 89 -2.05 -5.82 16.95
N ASP A 90 -1.41 -6.47 17.90
CA ASP A 90 -1.98 -7.65 18.59
C ASP A 90 -3.22 -7.32 19.42
N GLY A 91 -3.28 -6.17 20.08
CA GLY A 91 -4.49 -5.71 20.81
C GLY A 91 -5.67 -5.40 19.91
N GLU A 92 -5.41 -4.79 18.75
CA GLU A 92 -6.42 -4.57 17.69
C GLU A 92 -6.72 -5.86 16.90
N ILE A 93 -5.77 -6.82 16.85
CA ILE A 93 -5.96 -8.11 16.18
C ILE A 93 -7.08 -8.90 16.82
N ASP A 94 -7.24 -8.89 18.14
CA ASP A 94 -8.33 -9.60 18.82
C ASP A 94 -9.69 -8.94 18.55
N ASP A 95 -9.76 -7.62 18.54
CA ASP A 95 -10.98 -6.89 18.17
C ASP A 95 -11.25 -6.96 16.65
N ARG A 96 -10.20 -6.87 15.82
CA ARG A 96 -10.27 -7.08 14.37
C ARG A 96 -10.57 -8.55 14.04
N ARG A 97 -10.03 -9.52 14.79
CA ARG A 97 -10.35 -10.94 14.64
C ARG A 97 -11.80 -11.23 14.97
N ALA A 98 -12.31 -10.65 16.06
CA ALA A 98 -13.72 -10.75 16.42
C ALA A 98 -14.64 -10.01 15.43
N ALA A 99 -14.21 -8.86 14.90
CA ALA A 99 -14.90 -8.14 13.85
C ALA A 99 -14.86 -8.91 12.52
N LYS A 100 -13.73 -9.56 12.22
CA LYS A 100 -13.53 -10.40 11.05
C LYS A 100 -14.37 -11.68 11.11
N GLU A 101 -14.39 -12.36 12.25
CA GLU A 101 -15.22 -13.55 12.44
C GLU A 101 -16.71 -13.19 12.31
N ARG A 102 -17.12 -12.02 12.81
CA ARG A 102 -18.48 -11.47 12.61
C ARG A 102 -18.77 -11.18 11.14
N ALA A 103 -17.89 -10.45 10.45
CA ALA A 103 -18.06 -10.12 9.04
C ALA A 103 -18.02 -11.37 8.14
N ALA A 104 -17.17 -12.37 8.45
CA ALA A 104 -17.16 -13.66 7.75
C ALA A 104 -18.44 -14.47 7.98
N ALA A 105 -19.03 -14.38 9.18
CA ALA A 105 -20.33 -14.99 9.46
C ALA A 105 -21.47 -14.25 8.72
N GLU A 106 -21.42 -12.91 8.67
CA GLU A 106 -22.37 -12.09 7.92
C GLU A 106 -22.25 -12.32 6.41
N ALA A 107 -21.04 -12.49 5.88
CA ALA A 107 -20.79 -12.83 4.47
C ALA A 107 -21.40 -14.20 4.12
N ARG A 108 -21.21 -15.22 4.97
CA ARG A 108 -21.85 -16.52 4.79
C ARG A 108 -23.38 -16.40 4.79
N ASN A 109 -23.94 -15.66 5.75
CA ASN A 109 -25.36 -15.41 5.83
C ASN A 109 -25.91 -14.64 4.61
N ALA A 110 -25.11 -13.70 4.05
CA ALA A 110 -25.47 -12.98 2.84
C ALA A 110 -25.47 -13.91 1.61
N ARG A 111 -24.48 -14.83 1.50
CA ARG A 111 -24.45 -15.87 0.46
C ARG A 111 -25.67 -16.81 0.55
N GLU A 112 -26.02 -17.27 1.75
CA GLU A 112 -27.19 -18.14 1.96
C GLU A 112 -28.50 -17.44 1.58
N ARG A 113 -28.58 -16.12 1.73
CA ARG A 113 -29.73 -15.30 1.29
C ARG A 113 -29.69 -14.98 -0.21
N GLY A 114 -28.62 -15.35 -0.92
CA GLY A 114 -28.42 -15.05 -2.34
C GLY A 114 -27.97 -13.61 -2.61
N ASP A 115 -27.60 -12.85 -1.61
CA ASP A 115 -27.06 -11.49 -1.73
C ASP A 115 -25.54 -11.53 -1.94
N ARG A 116 -25.17 -11.81 -3.21
CA ARG A 116 -23.77 -12.00 -3.63
C ARG A 116 -22.97 -10.71 -3.53
N VAL A 117 -23.59 -9.54 -3.72
CA VAL A 117 -22.90 -8.25 -3.67
C VAL A 117 -22.50 -7.91 -2.24
N GLU A 118 -23.41 -8.10 -1.28
CA GLU A 118 -23.11 -7.87 0.13
C GLU A 118 -22.14 -8.92 0.68
N ALA A 119 -22.24 -10.17 0.26
CA ALA A 119 -21.29 -11.21 0.62
C ALA A 119 -19.88 -10.86 0.15
N ALA A 120 -19.70 -10.48 -1.11
CA ALA A 120 -18.41 -10.06 -1.67
C ALA A 120 -17.85 -8.81 -0.97
N ARG A 121 -18.71 -7.85 -0.61
CA ARG A 121 -18.32 -6.64 0.14
C ARG A 121 -17.83 -6.97 1.55
N LEU A 122 -18.49 -7.88 2.23
CA LEU A 122 -18.10 -8.32 3.59
C LEU A 122 -16.82 -9.16 3.56
N GLU A 123 -16.66 -10.02 2.56
CA GLU A 123 -15.44 -10.80 2.35
C GLU A 123 -14.25 -9.92 2.03
N ALA A 124 -14.39 -8.94 1.15
CA ALA A 124 -13.33 -7.97 0.87
C ALA A 124 -12.85 -7.21 2.11
N ARG A 125 -13.71 -7.00 3.10
CA ARG A 125 -13.34 -6.39 4.39
C ARG A 125 -12.61 -7.35 5.34
N THR A 126 -12.67 -8.66 5.07
CA THR A 126 -12.07 -9.70 5.93
C THR A 126 -10.85 -10.36 5.30
N GLN A 127 -10.53 -10.01 4.06
CA GLN A 127 -9.49 -10.66 3.28
C GLN A 127 -8.11 -10.27 3.82
N ARG A 128 -7.47 -11.20 4.54
CA ARG A 128 -6.01 -11.18 4.70
C ARG A 128 -5.39 -11.55 3.36
N LEU A 129 -4.26 -10.93 3.03
CA LEU A 129 -3.38 -11.49 2.03
C LEU A 129 -2.93 -12.87 2.54
N THR A 130 -3.53 -13.92 2.00
CA THR A 130 -3.20 -15.30 2.41
C THR A 130 -1.76 -15.62 2.06
N ASP A 131 -1.16 -16.60 2.72
CA ASP A 131 0.18 -17.08 2.38
C ASP A 131 0.28 -17.45 0.89
N THR A 132 -0.82 -17.98 0.32
CA THR A 132 -0.89 -18.31 -1.11
C THR A 132 -0.82 -17.04 -1.97
N ILE A 133 -1.60 -16.01 -1.68
CA ILE A 133 -1.57 -14.73 -2.40
C ILE A 133 -0.16 -14.12 -2.34
N GLN A 134 0.43 -14.06 -1.16
CA GLN A 134 1.78 -13.52 -0.99
C GLN A 134 2.84 -14.32 -1.77
N ARG A 135 2.80 -15.64 -1.69
CA ARG A 135 3.73 -16.52 -2.38
C ARG A 135 3.57 -16.40 -3.89
N THR A 136 2.35 -16.53 -4.41
CA THR A 136 2.11 -16.48 -5.85
C THR A 136 2.41 -15.11 -6.45
N THR A 137 2.24 -14.04 -5.68
CA THR A 137 2.65 -12.69 -6.08
C THR A 137 4.16 -12.61 -6.25
N ARG A 138 4.94 -13.10 -5.25
CA ARG A 138 6.41 -13.10 -5.33
C ARG A 138 6.91 -13.91 -6.52
N GLU A 139 6.41 -15.11 -6.68
CA GLU A 139 6.77 -16.00 -7.81
C GLU A 139 6.52 -15.34 -9.17
N LEU A 140 5.40 -14.63 -9.33
CA LEU A 140 5.10 -13.89 -10.57
C LEU A 140 5.99 -12.65 -10.75
N LEU A 141 6.25 -11.87 -9.68
CA LEU A 141 7.14 -10.73 -9.72
C LEU A 141 8.58 -11.15 -10.06
N GLU A 142 9.07 -12.27 -9.51
CA GLU A 142 10.37 -12.84 -9.85
C GLU A 142 10.47 -13.21 -11.33
N LEU A 143 9.44 -13.85 -11.92
CA LEU A 143 9.39 -14.14 -13.36
C LEU A 143 9.39 -12.87 -14.22
N LEU A 144 8.78 -11.80 -13.73
CA LEU A 144 8.77 -10.51 -14.40
C LEU A 144 10.00 -9.64 -14.08
N ASP A 145 11.00 -10.22 -13.39
CA ASP A 145 12.25 -9.56 -12.96
C ASP A 145 12.00 -8.25 -12.19
N VAL A 146 10.91 -8.22 -11.42
CA VAL A 146 10.55 -7.08 -10.58
C VAL A 146 11.14 -7.29 -9.20
N PRO A 147 11.99 -6.36 -8.72
CA PRO A 147 12.64 -6.47 -7.41
C PRO A 147 11.65 -6.57 -6.25
N ILE A 148 12.05 -7.38 -5.25
CA ILE A 148 11.29 -7.59 -4.01
C ILE A 148 12.20 -7.27 -2.83
N VAL A 149 11.65 -6.56 -1.85
CA VAL A 149 12.27 -6.29 -0.55
C VAL A 149 11.36 -6.80 0.54
N GLU A 150 11.92 -7.56 1.49
CA GLU A 150 11.19 -8.03 2.68
C GLU A 150 11.47 -7.06 3.85
N ALA A 151 10.43 -6.39 4.31
CA ALA A 151 10.53 -5.53 5.48
C ALA A 151 10.67 -6.36 6.77
N PRO A 152 11.35 -5.88 7.81
CA PRO A 152 11.29 -6.52 9.12
C PRO A 152 9.88 -6.54 9.71
N THR A 153 9.13 -5.44 9.51
CA THR A 153 7.77 -5.24 10.02
C THR A 153 6.85 -4.71 8.90
N GLU A 154 6.55 -3.42 8.90
CA GLU A 154 5.63 -2.78 7.94
C GLU A 154 6.32 -2.46 6.62
N GLY A 155 5.76 -2.91 5.49
CA GLY A 155 6.27 -2.61 4.15
C GLY A 155 6.23 -1.11 3.83
N GLU A 156 5.21 -0.40 4.32
CA GLU A 156 5.09 1.05 4.15
C GLU A 156 6.23 1.80 4.88
N ALA A 157 6.58 1.38 6.10
CA ALA A 157 7.71 1.94 6.85
C ALA A 157 9.03 1.70 6.13
N GLN A 158 9.23 0.49 5.59
CA GLN A 158 10.41 0.15 4.81
C GLN A 158 10.48 0.94 3.50
N ALA A 159 9.38 1.09 2.78
CA ALA A 159 9.32 1.90 1.56
C ALA A 159 9.65 3.39 1.85
N ALA A 160 9.11 3.93 2.95
CA ALA A 160 9.44 5.28 3.41
C ALA A 160 10.93 5.42 3.77
N HIS A 161 11.51 4.41 4.43
CA HIS A 161 12.94 4.38 4.77
C HIS A 161 13.82 4.37 3.50
N MET A 162 13.51 3.53 2.52
CA MET A 162 14.24 3.46 1.25
C MET A 162 14.22 4.81 0.50
N ALA A 163 13.06 5.48 0.48
CA ALA A 163 12.93 6.81 -0.12
C ALA A 163 13.71 7.87 0.68
N LYS A 164 13.71 7.80 2.01
CA LYS A 164 14.45 8.71 2.89
C LYS A 164 15.97 8.53 2.77
N SER A 165 16.43 7.31 2.53
CA SER A 165 17.85 6.97 2.30
C SER A 165 18.31 7.27 0.87
N ALA A 166 17.40 7.69 -0.01
CA ALA A 166 17.63 7.94 -1.43
C ALA A 166 18.06 6.68 -2.22
N ASP A 167 17.70 5.50 -1.76
CA ASP A 167 17.87 4.24 -2.49
C ASP A 167 16.78 4.07 -3.56
N VAL A 168 15.65 4.76 -3.37
CA VAL A 168 14.57 4.92 -4.34
C VAL A 168 14.12 6.39 -4.37
N ASP A 169 13.47 6.81 -5.45
CA ASP A 169 13.02 8.20 -5.61
C ASP A 169 11.71 8.48 -4.86
N TYR A 170 10.84 7.47 -4.79
CA TYR A 170 9.50 7.60 -4.21
C TYR A 170 9.10 6.37 -3.40
N ALA A 171 8.32 6.60 -2.33
CA ALA A 171 7.47 5.55 -1.78
C ALA A 171 6.16 5.48 -2.61
N GLY A 172 5.64 4.30 -2.84
CA GLY A 172 4.41 4.05 -3.61
C GLY A 172 3.34 3.40 -2.74
N THR A 173 2.40 4.18 -2.22
CA THR A 173 1.26 3.68 -1.41
C THR A 173 0.06 4.60 -1.54
N GLU A 174 -1.15 4.07 -1.31
CA GLU A 174 -2.37 4.90 -1.23
C GLU A 174 -2.58 5.49 0.16
N ASP A 175 -1.77 5.08 1.13
CA ASP A 175 -1.92 5.48 2.51
C ASP A 175 -1.27 6.85 2.80
N TYR A 176 -1.83 7.55 3.76
CA TYR A 176 -1.29 8.84 4.21
C TYR A 176 -0.28 8.66 5.35
N ASP A 177 -0.22 7.47 5.94
CA ASP A 177 0.70 7.17 7.03
C ASP A 177 2.17 7.17 6.57
N ALA A 178 2.43 7.08 5.25
CA ALA A 178 3.74 7.32 4.66
C ALA A 178 4.36 8.67 5.08
N LEU A 179 3.53 9.71 5.30
CA LEU A 179 3.97 10.98 5.87
C LEU A 179 4.47 10.83 7.32
N LEU A 180 3.80 9.97 8.10
CA LEU A 180 4.17 9.72 9.50
C LEU A 180 5.46 8.90 9.59
N PHE A 181 5.68 7.95 8.68
CA PHE A 181 6.95 7.23 8.53
C PHE A 181 8.07 8.09 7.95
N GLY A 182 7.75 9.27 7.46
CA GLY A 182 8.73 10.26 6.99
C GLY A 182 9.19 10.06 5.56
N ALA A 183 8.38 9.44 4.69
CA ALA A 183 8.65 9.38 3.26
C ALA A 183 8.74 10.80 2.68
N PRO A 184 9.86 11.19 2.05
CA PRO A 184 10.01 12.55 1.50
C PRO A 184 8.98 12.84 0.41
N LEU A 185 8.83 11.91 -0.53
CA LEU A 185 7.89 11.95 -1.65
C LEU A 185 7.16 10.61 -1.75
N THR A 186 5.85 10.66 -1.88
CA THR A 186 5.01 9.46 -1.99
C THR A 186 4.13 9.56 -3.23
N LEU A 187 4.22 8.58 -4.12
CA LEU A 187 3.34 8.45 -5.27
C LEU A 187 2.09 7.64 -4.91
N ARG A 188 0.96 8.18 -5.31
CA ARG A 188 -0.36 7.60 -5.12
C ARG A 188 -1.08 7.44 -6.44
N GLN A 189 -2.09 6.59 -6.51
CA GLN A 189 -2.91 6.34 -7.70
C GLN A 189 -2.12 5.78 -8.90
N LEU A 190 -1.00 5.11 -8.65
CA LEU A 190 -0.12 4.55 -9.67
C LEU A 190 -0.83 3.60 -10.67
N THR A 191 -1.91 2.93 -10.24
CA THR A 191 -2.71 2.02 -11.08
C THR A 191 -4.03 2.62 -11.56
N SER A 192 -4.35 3.86 -11.16
CA SER A 192 -5.57 4.56 -11.55
C SER A 192 -5.50 5.08 -12.99
N LYS A 193 -6.64 5.47 -13.55
CA LYS A 193 -6.65 6.20 -14.83
C LYS A 193 -6.13 7.63 -14.61
N GLY A 194 -5.23 8.08 -15.48
CA GLY A 194 -4.62 9.41 -15.42
C GLY A 194 -3.26 9.38 -14.73
N ASP A 195 -2.75 10.55 -14.44
CA ASP A 195 -1.46 10.76 -13.80
C ASP A 195 -1.53 10.53 -12.29
N PRO A 196 -0.42 10.09 -11.66
CA PRO A 196 -0.38 9.88 -10.23
C PRO A 196 -0.41 11.20 -9.43
N GLU A 197 -0.79 11.08 -8.17
CA GLU A 197 -0.62 12.14 -7.18
C GLU A 197 0.72 11.96 -6.48
N CYS A 198 1.48 13.05 -6.33
CA CYS A 198 2.68 13.11 -5.50
C CYS A 198 2.35 13.85 -4.21
N MET A 199 2.62 13.21 -3.09
CA MET A 199 2.48 13.77 -1.76
C MET A 199 3.87 14.16 -1.24
N ASP A 200 4.07 15.43 -0.88
CA ASP A 200 5.34 16.00 -0.44
C ASP A 200 5.31 16.29 1.06
N LEU A 201 6.18 15.59 1.81
CA LEU A 201 6.33 15.77 3.25
C LEU A 201 6.84 17.16 3.61
N ALA A 202 7.88 17.66 2.94
CA ALA A 202 8.48 18.93 3.27
C ALA A 202 7.50 20.09 3.02
N ALA A 203 6.77 20.04 1.91
CA ALA A 203 5.72 21.01 1.61
C ALA A 203 4.56 20.91 2.63
N THR A 204 4.19 19.69 3.05
CA THR A 204 3.17 19.47 4.09
C THR A 204 3.58 20.08 5.42
N LEU A 205 4.80 19.83 5.88
CA LEU A 205 5.34 20.38 7.13
C LEU A 205 5.40 21.92 7.07
N ALA A 206 5.88 22.47 5.95
CA ALA A 206 5.97 23.90 5.75
C ALA A 206 4.60 24.60 5.72
N ALA A 207 3.60 23.99 5.06
CA ALA A 207 2.25 24.56 4.98
C ALA A 207 1.56 24.67 6.34
N HIS A 208 1.93 23.83 7.29
CA HIS A 208 1.33 23.78 8.63
C HIS A 208 2.27 24.24 9.75
N GLU A 209 3.49 24.68 9.42
CA GLU A 209 4.51 25.11 10.38
C GLU A 209 4.78 24.04 11.46
N LEU A 210 4.81 22.75 11.05
CA LEU A 210 5.05 21.60 11.93
C LEU A 210 6.45 21.03 11.73
N THR A 211 7.01 20.43 12.78
CA THR A 211 8.08 19.44 12.64
C THR A 211 7.51 18.09 12.28
N HIS A 212 8.36 17.14 11.85
CA HIS A 212 7.89 15.78 11.56
C HIS A 212 7.32 15.11 12.81
N GLU A 213 7.97 15.27 13.97
CA GLU A 213 7.47 14.75 15.25
C GLU A 213 6.09 15.30 15.59
N GLN A 214 5.86 16.59 15.34
CA GLN A 214 4.56 17.21 15.55
C GLN A 214 3.51 16.71 14.57
N LEU A 215 3.88 16.39 13.32
CA LEU A 215 2.96 15.75 12.37
C LEU A 215 2.57 14.33 12.82
N VAL A 216 3.51 13.57 13.37
CA VAL A 216 3.22 12.26 14.01
C VAL A 216 2.25 12.46 15.19
N ASP A 217 2.50 13.43 16.04
CA ASP A 217 1.61 13.78 17.18
C ASP A 217 0.19 14.14 16.69
N VAL A 218 0.07 14.90 15.59
CA VAL A 218 -1.20 15.20 14.93
C VAL A 218 -1.87 13.92 14.41
N GLY A 219 -1.12 13.02 13.79
CA GLY A 219 -1.61 11.72 13.32
C GLY A 219 -2.21 10.90 14.45
N ILE A 220 -1.48 10.77 15.56
CA ILE A 220 -1.91 10.04 16.76
C ILE A 220 -3.18 10.66 17.36
N LEU A 221 -3.27 11.99 17.42
CA LEU A 221 -4.47 12.68 17.90
C LEU A 221 -5.70 12.42 17.03
N CYS A 222 -5.51 12.30 15.71
CA CYS A 222 -6.59 12.00 14.77
C CYS A 222 -6.99 10.52 14.75
N GLY A 223 -6.10 9.65 15.19
CA GLY A 223 -6.19 8.21 15.09
C GLY A 223 -5.42 7.68 13.87
N THR A 224 -4.78 6.53 14.04
CA THR A 224 -4.00 5.80 13.02
C THR A 224 -4.47 4.35 12.98
N ASP A 225 -3.84 3.52 12.18
CA ASP A 225 -4.08 2.07 12.21
C ASP A 225 -3.63 1.41 13.54
N PHE A 226 -2.90 2.15 14.38
CA PHE A 226 -2.35 1.68 15.66
C PHE A 226 -3.05 2.28 16.89
N ASN A 227 -3.94 3.29 16.70
CA ASN A 227 -4.70 3.88 17.80
C ASN A 227 -5.99 4.56 17.33
N GLU A 228 -6.99 4.67 18.21
CA GLU A 228 -8.30 5.27 17.88
C GLU A 228 -8.29 6.82 17.82
N GLY A 229 -7.22 7.45 18.30
CA GLY A 229 -7.15 8.91 18.41
C GLY A 229 -8.01 9.50 19.55
N VAL A 230 -8.14 10.81 19.54
CA VAL A 230 -8.92 11.56 20.56
C VAL A 230 -10.27 11.96 19.97
N HIS A 231 -11.35 11.63 20.66
CA HIS A 231 -12.70 11.93 20.19
C HIS A 231 -12.89 13.42 19.85
N GLY A 232 -13.40 13.70 18.65
CA GLY A 232 -13.63 15.05 18.16
C GLY A 232 -12.36 15.80 17.71
N MET A 233 -11.22 15.11 17.59
CA MET A 233 -9.96 15.66 17.15
C MET A 233 -9.75 15.38 15.65
N GLY A 234 -10.20 16.29 14.81
CA GLY A 234 -9.88 16.25 13.38
C GLY A 234 -8.56 16.97 13.07
N PRO A 235 -7.99 16.80 11.86
CA PRO A 235 -6.63 17.25 11.53
C PRO A 235 -6.36 18.72 11.80
N LYS A 236 -7.25 19.62 11.39
CA LYS A 236 -7.10 21.06 11.64
C LYS A 236 -7.16 21.42 13.12
N THR A 237 -7.97 20.68 13.88
CA THR A 237 -8.06 20.86 15.33
C THR A 237 -6.81 20.34 16.03
N ALA A 238 -6.27 19.22 15.57
CA ALA A 238 -5.05 18.64 16.09
C ALA A 238 -3.84 19.56 15.83
N VAL A 239 -3.68 20.08 14.61
CA VAL A 239 -2.61 21.05 14.29
C VAL A 239 -2.70 22.26 15.21
N LYS A 240 -3.90 22.85 15.37
CA LYS A 240 -4.08 24.00 16.28
C LYS A 240 -3.72 23.65 17.72
N ALA A 241 -4.13 22.47 18.20
CA ALA A 241 -3.83 22.02 19.56
C ALA A 241 -2.32 21.81 19.78
N ILE A 242 -1.61 21.24 18.79
CA ILE A 242 -0.15 21.08 18.85
C ILE A 242 0.54 22.44 18.89
N HIS A 243 0.11 23.44 18.10
CA HIS A 243 0.66 24.80 18.19
C HIS A 243 0.41 25.46 19.54
N GLU A 244 -0.74 25.20 20.15
CA GLU A 244 -1.13 25.82 21.43
C GLU A 244 -0.42 25.16 22.62
N HIS A 245 -0.17 23.83 22.59
CA HIS A 245 0.34 23.06 23.72
C HIS A 245 1.72 22.46 23.48
N GLY A 246 2.26 22.57 22.28
CA GLY A 246 3.63 22.19 21.89
C GLY A 246 3.77 20.77 21.35
N ASP A 247 3.21 19.76 22.02
CA ASP A 247 3.33 18.35 21.67
C ASP A 247 2.07 17.55 22.09
N LEU A 248 2.09 16.26 21.76
CA LEU A 248 1.01 15.33 22.08
C LEU A 248 0.69 15.30 23.59
N ALA A 249 1.71 15.22 24.45
CA ALA A 249 1.52 15.14 25.90
C ALA A 249 0.83 16.40 26.44
N GLY A 250 1.25 17.59 26.01
CA GLY A 250 0.63 18.84 26.38
C GLY A 250 -0.83 18.96 25.94
N VAL A 251 -1.17 18.43 24.74
CA VAL A 251 -2.57 18.39 24.27
C VAL A 251 -3.41 17.44 25.10
N LEU A 252 -2.90 16.26 25.43
CA LEU A 252 -3.62 15.26 26.24
C LEU A 252 -3.89 15.78 27.64
N ASP A 253 -2.89 16.39 28.29
CA ASP A 253 -3.03 17.01 29.61
C ASP A 253 -4.10 18.12 29.60
N ALA A 254 -4.06 19.01 28.60
CA ALA A 254 -5.01 20.11 28.51
C ALA A 254 -6.46 19.66 28.25
N ARG A 255 -6.65 18.46 27.71
CA ARG A 255 -7.96 17.90 27.38
C ARG A 255 -8.46 16.83 28.36
N ASP A 256 -7.67 16.49 29.37
CA ASP A 256 -7.93 15.34 30.25
C ASP A 256 -8.22 14.07 29.43
N ALA A 257 -7.44 13.86 28.35
CA ALA A 257 -7.59 12.75 27.41
C ALA A 257 -6.45 11.77 27.54
N VAL A 258 -6.72 10.51 27.18
CA VAL A 258 -5.73 9.43 27.20
C VAL A 258 -5.76 8.74 25.84
N VAL A 259 -4.58 8.51 25.26
CA VAL A 259 -4.36 7.61 24.14
C VAL A 259 -3.56 6.43 24.65
N GLY A 260 -4.10 5.22 24.47
CA GLY A 260 -3.40 3.99 24.86
C GLY A 260 -2.11 3.83 24.06
N GLU A 261 -1.07 3.34 24.73
CA GLU A 261 0.23 3.01 24.11
C GLU A 261 0.87 4.14 23.28
N MET A 262 0.52 5.39 23.61
CA MET A 262 0.91 6.60 22.90
C MET A 262 2.41 6.65 22.54
N GLU A 263 3.27 6.33 23.50
CA GLU A 263 4.72 6.38 23.31
C GLU A 263 5.18 5.30 22.32
N ALA A 264 4.62 4.09 22.40
CA ALA A 264 4.94 3.00 21.50
C ALA A 264 4.45 3.28 20.06
N VAL A 265 3.25 3.85 19.89
CA VAL A 265 2.75 4.29 18.59
C VAL A 265 3.61 5.41 18.00
N ARG A 266 4.04 6.35 18.85
CA ARG A 266 4.92 7.45 18.43
C ARG A 266 6.30 6.93 18.01
N GLU A 267 6.87 5.99 18.77
CA GLU A 267 8.15 5.36 18.46
C GLU A 267 8.08 4.56 17.15
N LEU A 268 6.98 3.84 16.91
CA LEU A 268 6.76 3.10 15.66
C LEU A 268 6.89 3.99 14.42
N PHE A 269 6.35 5.20 14.44
CA PHE A 269 6.45 6.11 13.28
C PHE A 269 7.80 6.81 13.19
N LEU A 270 8.40 7.19 14.33
CA LEU A 270 9.63 7.98 14.35
C LEU A 270 10.90 7.11 14.26
N GLN A 271 10.84 5.88 14.72
CA GLN A 271 11.94 4.92 14.76
C GLN A 271 11.43 3.53 14.34
N PRO A 272 10.87 3.39 13.12
CA PRO A 272 10.35 2.12 12.65
C PRO A 272 11.45 1.06 12.59
N ASP A 273 11.06 -0.20 12.81
CA ASP A 273 11.96 -1.34 12.59
C ASP A 273 12.07 -1.60 11.08
N VAL A 274 13.19 -1.18 10.51
CA VAL A 274 13.50 -1.24 9.08
C VAL A 274 14.89 -1.82 8.88
N THR A 275 15.24 -2.19 7.65
CA THR A 275 16.54 -2.77 7.32
C THR A 275 17.22 -2.05 6.16
N ASP A 276 18.55 -2.01 6.18
CA ASP A 276 19.41 -1.64 5.05
C ASP A 276 19.97 -2.90 4.33
N ASP A 277 19.61 -4.10 4.81
CA ASP A 277 20.06 -5.37 4.21
C ASP A 277 19.15 -5.79 3.07
N TYR A 278 19.20 -5.05 1.98
CA TYR A 278 18.53 -5.33 0.70
C TYR A 278 19.42 -4.90 -0.46
N GLY A 279 19.13 -5.44 -1.63
CA GLY A 279 19.79 -5.02 -2.86
C GLY A 279 18.93 -5.43 -4.05
N PHE A 280 18.86 -4.57 -5.06
CA PHE A 280 18.11 -4.84 -6.28
C PHE A 280 18.79 -4.22 -7.50
N ASP A 281 18.48 -4.79 -8.67
CA ASP A 281 18.88 -4.21 -9.96
C ASP A 281 17.69 -3.40 -10.52
N THR A 282 18.00 -2.31 -11.18
CA THR A 282 17.02 -1.47 -11.86
C THR A 282 16.88 -1.78 -13.35
N ALA A 283 17.78 -2.60 -13.89
CA ALA A 283 17.75 -3.05 -15.28
C ALA A 283 16.88 -4.32 -15.41
N LEU A 284 15.58 -4.15 -15.60
CA LEU A 284 14.61 -5.24 -15.63
C LEU A 284 14.65 -6.02 -16.96
N SER A 285 14.56 -7.36 -16.89
CA SER A 285 14.54 -8.26 -18.02
C SER A 285 13.45 -9.34 -17.86
N PRO A 286 12.15 -8.98 -17.97
CA PRO A 286 11.04 -9.89 -17.71
C PRO A 286 10.99 -11.13 -18.58
N ASP A 287 10.84 -12.31 -17.97
CA ASP A 287 10.44 -13.55 -18.67
C ASP A 287 8.92 -13.60 -18.82
N VAL A 288 8.42 -12.84 -19.79
CA VAL A 288 6.97 -12.77 -20.04
C VAL A 288 6.39 -14.10 -20.47
N ALA A 289 7.17 -14.94 -21.16
CA ALA A 289 6.70 -16.26 -21.58
C ALA A 289 6.51 -17.19 -20.38
N GLY A 290 7.50 -17.27 -19.48
CA GLY A 290 7.40 -18.02 -18.23
C GLY A 290 6.28 -17.49 -17.32
N ALA A 291 6.11 -16.18 -17.22
CA ALA A 291 5.03 -15.57 -16.46
C ALA A 291 3.63 -15.93 -17.00
N ARG A 292 3.46 -16.01 -18.34
CA ARG A 292 2.21 -16.48 -18.97
C ARG A 292 1.91 -17.94 -18.64
N GLU A 293 2.92 -18.83 -18.72
CA GLU A 293 2.76 -20.23 -18.38
C GLU A 293 2.39 -20.37 -16.90
N TYR A 294 3.10 -19.66 -16.03
CA TYR A 294 2.82 -19.65 -14.59
C TYR A 294 1.37 -19.24 -14.27
N VAL A 295 0.88 -18.14 -14.85
CA VAL A 295 -0.49 -17.67 -14.63
C VAL A 295 -1.53 -18.66 -15.19
N ALA A 296 -1.24 -19.32 -16.32
CA ALA A 296 -2.12 -20.34 -16.89
C ALA A 296 -2.22 -21.60 -16.00
N ASP A 297 -1.14 -22.00 -15.33
CA ASP A 297 -1.13 -23.11 -14.36
C ASP A 297 -2.05 -22.86 -13.16
N TRP A 298 -2.32 -21.59 -12.85
CA TRP A 298 -3.30 -21.17 -11.84
C TRP A 298 -4.73 -21.05 -12.38
N GLU A 299 -5.04 -21.63 -13.54
CA GLU A 299 -6.38 -21.68 -14.16
C GLU A 299 -6.96 -20.31 -14.51
N ILE A 300 -6.13 -19.25 -14.60
CA ILE A 300 -6.59 -17.92 -14.99
C ILE A 300 -6.85 -17.90 -16.50
N PRO A 301 -8.06 -17.46 -16.94
CA PRO A 301 -8.37 -17.36 -18.36
C PRO A 301 -7.42 -16.41 -19.09
N ALA A 302 -6.94 -16.83 -20.27
CA ALA A 302 -5.95 -16.07 -21.04
C ALA A 302 -6.45 -14.67 -21.44
N ASP A 303 -7.74 -14.49 -21.69
CA ASP A 303 -8.37 -13.23 -22.05
C ASP A 303 -8.32 -12.19 -20.91
N GLU A 304 -8.25 -12.62 -19.63
CA GLU A 304 -8.10 -11.74 -18.47
C GLU A 304 -6.71 -11.11 -18.38
N VAL A 305 -5.69 -11.77 -18.91
CA VAL A 305 -4.28 -11.37 -18.72
C VAL A 305 -3.53 -11.07 -20.02
N SER A 306 -4.03 -11.50 -21.20
CA SER A 306 -3.31 -11.36 -22.47
C SER A 306 -2.91 -9.93 -22.77
N ARG A 307 -3.83 -8.98 -22.60
CA ARG A 307 -3.56 -7.56 -22.86
C ARG A 307 -2.50 -6.97 -21.91
N GLY A 308 -2.48 -7.40 -20.63
CA GLY A 308 -1.46 -6.95 -19.68
C GLY A 308 -0.08 -7.42 -20.10
N PHE A 309 0.05 -8.69 -20.42
CA PHE A 309 1.32 -9.25 -20.91
C PHE A 309 1.78 -8.64 -22.25
N GLU A 310 0.86 -8.41 -23.19
CA GLU A 310 1.18 -7.72 -24.47
C GLU A 310 1.79 -6.34 -24.20
N ARG A 311 1.21 -5.56 -23.30
CA ARG A 311 1.73 -4.24 -22.90
C ARG A 311 3.11 -4.31 -22.26
N ILE A 312 3.37 -5.32 -21.41
CA ILE A 312 4.70 -5.54 -20.84
C ILE A 312 5.72 -5.86 -21.93
N GLU A 313 5.39 -6.79 -22.86
CA GLU A 313 6.27 -7.16 -23.99
C GLU A 313 6.60 -5.98 -24.89
N GLU A 314 5.59 -5.15 -25.21
CA GLU A 314 5.76 -3.96 -26.04
C GLU A 314 6.70 -2.95 -25.36
N SER A 315 6.54 -2.68 -24.06
CA SER A 315 7.36 -1.74 -23.31
C SER A 315 8.82 -2.21 -23.22
N VAL A 316 9.05 -3.48 -22.89
CA VAL A 316 10.42 -4.07 -22.81
C VAL A 316 11.12 -4.03 -24.17
N THR A 317 10.38 -4.27 -25.26
CA THR A 317 10.95 -4.22 -26.61
C THR A 317 11.35 -2.79 -26.98
N GLN A 318 10.57 -1.80 -26.59
CA GLN A 318 10.81 -0.40 -26.87
C GLN A 318 12.04 0.14 -26.11
N THR A 319 12.15 -0.15 -24.84
CA THR A 319 13.31 0.21 -24.02
C THR A 319 14.60 -0.43 -24.54
N GLY A 320 14.55 -1.68 -25.02
CA GLY A 320 15.69 -2.35 -25.65
C GLY A 320 16.17 -1.70 -26.94
N LEU A 321 15.30 -1.05 -27.70
CA LEU A 321 15.66 -0.33 -28.95
C LEU A 321 16.27 1.02 -28.65
N ASP A 322 15.82 1.73 -27.63
CA ASP A 322 16.32 3.07 -27.25
C ASP A 322 17.74 3.02 -26.67
N GLN A 323 18.17 1.89 -26.12
CA GLN A 323 19.55 1.68 -25.66
C GLN A 323 20.58 1.53 -26.79
N TRP A 324 20.14 1.39 -28.04
CA TRP A 324 21.02 1.22 -29.23
C TRP A 324 21.05 2.47 -30.14
N THR A 325 20.38 3.54 -29.76
CA THR A 325 20.36 4.83 -30.49
C THR A 325 21.08 5.92 -29.72
#